data_c0726be08b28ad2a59f26b25832f4c6b
#
_entry.id   c0726be08b28ad2a59f26b25832f4c6b
#
_cell.length_a   1.000
_cell.length_b   1.000
_cell.length_c   1.000
_cell.angle_alpha   90.00
_cell.angle_beta   90.00
_cell.angle_gamma   90.00
#
_symmetry.space_group_name_H-M   'P 1'
#
loop_
_entity.id
_entity.type
_entity.pdbx_description
1 polymer ?
#
loop_
_entity_poly.entity_id
_entity_poly.type
_entity_poly.pdbx_seq_one_letter_code
_entity_poly.pdbx_strand_id
1 'polypeptide(L)'
;MKRCFLPFYHASFAVLLGAFPDLAADPGGVLNLWRDPTSPHARTADGRPHLGPSQIDHRLFGEGGGPEDGAAWATIPEQLSDADPWERAYLQLRLAAERDIKVLIGVNPALIAGLPHQLAAQWPRIVEEIARGTVGGVPHTTPDPRRAEQIARRADEYGVLDPYHLWPNLRAAVAWNSALASLYLPRVRERYGPGVRLFAAPIGSSEGPVAVPVDDHPNAAPLYLPGCYFEFADAAEPIREDSPTVTAAELEPGRDYHLVLSHIGGLYRCAVNDVVHVVDHVGRTPRIAYTGRDVLRTAGGVDLTERAVVRALAGTLADTGAELRNATVETGTDRFRAAIASALPGPLPAGFATLLDKHLGETADGYRAARDAGALAPVEVLQVHQDAFQREWEHAIRSGQRRTRVKDRIFQPAPDSWARITADERAHA
;
A
#
# COMPACT_ATOMS: atom_id res chain seq x y z
N MET A 1 -15.91 -17.12 3.85
CA MET A 1 -15.80 -16.26 2.66
C MET A 1 -17.15 -15.59 2.30
N LYS A 2 -18.18 -16.32 1.81
CA LYS A 2 -19.44 -15.73 1.32
C LYS A 2 -20.20 -14.82 2.31
N ARG A 3 -20.16 -15.09 3.62
CA ARG A 3 -20.93 -14.34 4.62
C ARG A 3 -20.16 -13.17 5.25
N CYS A 4 -18.82 -13.21 5.29
CA CYS A 4 -18.00 -12.18 5.88
C CYS A 4 -17.33 -11.28 4.82
N PHE A 5 -16.51 -11.89 3.94
CA PHE A 5 -15.66 -11.14 3.04
C PHE A 5 -16.36 -10.67 1.76
N LEU A 6 -17.25 -11.48 1.18
CA LEU A 6 -17.87 -11.10 -0.09
C LEU A 6 -18.73 -9.83 0.01
N PRO A 7 -19.64 -9.67 1.00
CA PRO A 7 -20.38 -8.44 1.18
C PRO A 7 -19.50 -7.25 1.50
N PHE A 8 -18.40 -7.47 2.25
CA PHE A 8 -17.39 -6.45 2.53
C PHE A 8 -16.73 -5.93 1.25
N TYR A 9 -16.31 -6.82 0.35
CA TYR A 9 -15.71 -6.41 -0.92
C TYR A 9 -16.71 -5.67 -1.82
N HIS A 10 -17.97 -6.08 -1.86
CA HIS A 10 -18.99 -5.35 -2.61
C HIS A 10 -19.20 -3.93 -2.04
N ALA A 11 -19.30 -3.80 -0.72
CA ALA A 11 -19.47 -2.51 -0.06
C ALA A 11 -18.24 -1.60 -0.25
N SER A 12 -17.04 -2.18 -0.36
CA SER A 12 -15.77 -1.45 -0.45
C SER A 12 -15.66 -0.52 -1.66
N PHE A 13 -16.41 -0.79 -2.72
CA PHE A 13 -16.37 0.02 -3.94
C PHE A 13 -17.61 0.89 -4.13
N ALA A 14 -18.51 0.91 -3.16
CA ALA A 14 -19.75 1.69 -3.26
C ALA A 14 -19.48 3.19 -3.43
N VAL A 15 -18.51 3.75 -2.70
CA VAL A 15 -18.12 5.17 -2.81
C VAL A 15 -17.52 5.47 -4.18
N LEU A 16 -16.66 4.58 -4.69
CA LEU A 16 -16.05 4.73 -6.01
C LEU A 16 -17.12 4.70 -7.12
N LEU A 17 -18.03 3.73 -7.06
CA LEU A 17 -19.13 3.60 -8.03
C LEU A 17 -20.15 4.74 -7.89
N GLY A 18 -20.36 5.25 -6.68
CA GLY A 18 -21.16 6.45 -6.45
C GLY A 18 -20.55 7.71 -7.06
N ALA A 19 -19.22 7.83 -7.00
CA ALA A 19 -18.49 8.96 -7.62
C ALA A 19 -18.37 8.83 -9.16
N PHE A 20 -18.34 7.61 -9.67
CA PHE A 20 -18.16 7.29 -11.11
C PHE A 20 -19.11 6.17 -11.54
N PRO A 21 -20.41 6.44 -11.70
CA PRO A 21 -21.42 5.41 -12.03
C PRO A 21 -21.18 4.70 -13.36
N ASP A 22 -20.52 5.36 -14.31
CA ASP A 22 -20.17 4.81 -15.61
C ASP A 22 -19.17 3.66 -15.56
N LEU A 23 -18.43 3.51 -14.47
CA LEU A 23 -17.52 2.35 -14.27
C LEU A 23 -18.27 1.02 -14.17
N ALA A 24 -19.51 1.02 -13.70
CA ALA A 24 -20.33 -0.18 -13.65
C ALA A 24 -20.65 -0.73 -15.06
N ALA A 25 -20.72 0.17 -16.05
CA ALA A 25 -20.99 -0.19 -17.45
C ALA A 25 -19.70 -0.49 -18.25
N ASP A 26 -18.54 -0.09 -17.74
CA ASP A 26 -17.24 -0.29 -18.41
C ASP A 26 -16.21 -0.89 -17.43
N PRO A 27 -16.30 -2.17 -17.10
CA PRO A 27 -15.34 -2.81 -16.21
C PRO A 27 -13.94 -2.90 -16.80
N GLY A 28 -13.79 -2.78 -18.13
CA GLY A 28 -12.50 -2.73 -18.83
C GLY A 28 -11.68 -1.47 -18.50
N GLY A 29 -12.31 -0.41 -17.97
CA GLY A 29 -11.66 0.81 -17.50
C GLY A 29 -11.06 0.73 -16.09
N VAL A 30 -11.13 -0.44 -15.42
CA VAL A 30 -10.59 -0.64 -14.07
C VAL A 30 -9.39 -1.57 -14.11
N LEU A 31 -8.20 -1.07 -13.76
CA LEU A 31 -7.01 -1.89 -13.58
C LEU A 31 -6.81 -2.24 -12.11
N ASN A 32 -7.00 -3.51 -11.78
CA ASN A 32 -6.79 -4.01 -10.42
C ASN A 32 -5.38 -4.61 -10.27
N LEU A 33 -4.46 -3.81 -9.74
CA LEU A 33 -3.08 -4.21 -9.47
C LEU A 33 -2.94 -5.23 -8.33
N TRP A 34 -3.96 -5.33 -7.46
CA TRP A 34 -4.00 -6.30 -6.38
C TRP A 34 -4.27 -7.72 -6.88
N ARG A 35 -4.93 -7.85 -8.02
CA ARG A 35 -5.25 -9.14 -8.60
C ARG A 35 -4.03 -9.72 -9.31
N ASP A 36 -3.73 -10.98 -9.03
CA ASP A 36 -2.74 -11.78 -9.74
C ASP A 36 -3.45 -12.99 -10.37
N PRO A 37 -3.91 -12.88 -11.64
CA PRO A 37 -4.65 -13.94 -12.30
C PRO A 37 -3.81 -15.19 -12.58
N THR A 38 -2.49 -15.05 -12.53
CA THR A 38 -1.53 -16.09 -12.90
C THR A 38 -0.85 -16.73 -11.71
N SER A 39 -1.36 -16.49 -10.50
CA SER A 39 -0.70 -17.03 -9.31
C SER A 39 -0.59 -18.57 -9.38
N PRO A 40 0.62 -19.13 -9.30
CA PRO A 40 0.84 -20.57 -9.33
C PRO A 40 0.18 -21.31 -8.16
N HIS A 41 -0.26 -20.59 -7.13
CA HIS A 41 -0.97 -21.13 -5.99
C HIS A 41 -2.50 -20.97 -6.10
N ALA A 42 -3.03 -20.97 -7.29
CA ALA A 42 -4.48 -21.01 -7.50
C ALA A 42 -5.13 -22.26 -6.90
N ARG A 43 -4.34 -23.29 -6.60
CA ARG A 43 -4.79 -24.51 -5.94
C ARG A 43 -3.92 -24.84 -4.73
N THR A 44 -4.55 -25.45 -3.73
CA THR A 44 -3.86 -26.07 -2.59
C THR A 44 -3.12 -27.34 -3.04
N ALA A 45 -2.26 -27.90 -2.20
CA ALA A 45 -1.53 -29.13 -2.51
C ALA A 45 -2.44 -30.33 -2.81
N ASP A 46 -3.66 -30.35 -2.27
CA ASP A 46 -4.71 -31.36 -2.53
C ASP A 46 -5.63 -30.98 -3.71
N GLY A 47 -5.25 -30.00 -4.51
CA GLY A 47 -5.94 -29.62 -5.75
C GLY A 47 -7.18 -28.76 -5.59
N ARG A 48 -7.55 -28.34 -4.37
CA ARG A 48 -8.69 -27.44 -4.14
C ARG A 48 -8.39 -26.01 -4.57
N PRO A 49 -9.38 -25.21 -4.98
CA PRO A 49 -9.16 -23.79 -5.27
C PRO A 49 -8.60 -23.06 -4.05
N HIS A 50 -7.51 -22.34 -4.25
CA HIS A 50 -6.98 -21.43 -3.23
C HIS A 50 -7.70 -20.09 -3.32
N LEU A 51 -8.53 -19.78 -2.32
CA LEU A 51 -9.29 -18.55 -2.25
C LEU A 51 -8.54 -17.52 -1.36
N GLY A 52 -7.98 -16.51 -1.99
CA GLY A 52 -7.35 -15.38 -1.32
C GLY A 52 -7.85 -14.05 -1.88
N PRO A 53 -7.55 -12.91 -1.24
CA PRO A 53 -7.97 -11.59 -1.71
C PRO A 53 -7.50 -11.26 -3.13
N SER A 54 -6.31 -11.73 -3.50
CA SER A 54 -5.73 -11.53 -4.84
C SER A 54 -6.22 -12.54 -5.88
N GLN A 55 -7.05 -13.50 -5.47
CA GLN A 55 -7.50 -14.62 -6.30
C GLN A 55 -9.00 -14.90 -6.07
N ILE A 56 -9.77 -13.84 -5.87
CA ILE A 56 -11.23 -14.00 -5.71
C ILE A 56 -11.77 -14.70 -6.95
N ASP A 57 -12.27 -15.91 -6.75
CA ASP A 57 -12.97 -16.64 -7.79
C ASP A 57 -14.29 -15.94 -8.08
N HIS A 58 -14.38 -15.33 -9.24
CA HIS A 58 -15.55 -14.56 -9.67
C HIS A 58 -16.80 -15.43 -9.83
N ARG A 59 -16.64 -16.75 -9.98
CA ARG A 59 -17.76 -17.70 -9.92
C ARG A 59 -18.49 -17.67 -8.58
N LEU A 60 -17.89 -17.09 -7.54
CA LEU A 60 -18.56 -16.81 -6.26
C LEU A 60 -19.57 -15.67 -6.34
N PHE A 61 -19.53 -14.84 -7.39
CA PHE A 61 -20.40 -13.68 -7.56
C PHE A 61 -21.72 -13.97 -8.30
N GLY A 62 -21.94 -15.20 -8.76
CA GLY A 62 -23.17 -15.62 -9.46
C GLY A 62 -23.00 -15.82 -10.97
N GLU A 63 -24.06 -16.24 -11.66
CA GLU A 63 -24.07 -16.62 -13.10
C GLU A 63 -24.00 -15.43 -14.08
N GLY A 64 -23.60 -14.27 -13.66
CA GLY A 64 -23.58 -13.07 -14.48
C GLY A 64 -22.18 -12.57 -14.82
N GLY A 65 -21.46 -13.30 -15.65
CA GLY A 65 -20.20 -12.84 -16.21
C GLY A 65 -19.03 -12.94 -15.24
N GLY A 66 -18.05 -13.76 -15.54
CA GLY A 66 -16.73 -13.70 -14.91
C GLY A 66 -16.06 -12.38 -15.30
N PRO A 67 -15.06 -11.89 -14.57
CA PRO A 67 -14.26 -10.72 -14.97
C PRO A 67 -13.47 -10.98 -16.26
N GLU A 68 -13.54 -12.17 -16.76
CA GLU A 68 -12.96 -12.59 -18.03
C GLU A 68 -13.64 -11.91 -19.22
N ASP A 69 -14.87 -11.47 -19.08
CA ASP A 69 -15.66 -10.90 -20.18
C ASP A 69 -15.29 -9.41 -20.52
N GLY A 70 -14.35 -8.81 -19.84
CA GLY A 70 -14.02 -7.40 -20.11
C GLY A 70 -12.65 -6.91 -19.72
N ALA A 71 -11.91 -7.58 -18.83
CA ALA A 71 -10.62 -7.14 -18.37
C ALA A 71 -9.48 -7.80 -19.17
N ALA A 72 -9.04 -7.17 -20.25
CA ALA A 72 -7.94 -7.66 -21.09
C ALA A 72 -6.64 -7.98 -20.31
N TRP A 73 -6.41 -7.29 -19.19
CA TRP A 73 -5.30 -7.54 -18.28
C TRP A 73 -5.45 -8.82 -17.44
N ALA A 74 -6.60 -9.47 -17.51
CA ALA A 74 -6.88 -10.69 -16.73
C ALA A 74 -6.49 -11.97 -17.46
N THR A 75 -6.24 -11.91 -18.78
CA THR A 75 -5.93 -13.07 -19.61
C THR A 75 -4.56 -12.88 -20.24
N ILE A 76 -3.56 -13.59 -19.72
CA ILE A 76 -2.22 -13.65 -20.33
C ILE A 76 -2.08 -14.90 -21.19
N PRO A 77 -1.12 -14.93 -22.12
CA PRO A 77 -0.83 -16.15 -22.88
C PRO A 77 -0.55 -17.34 -21.96
N GLU A 78 -1.13 -18.51 -22.24
CA GLU A 78 -0.95 -19.73 -21.43
C GLU A 78 0.52 -20.12 -21.29
N GLN A 79 1.31 -19.89 -22.35
CA GLN A 79 2.76 -20.14 -22.39
C GLN A 79 3.53 -19.35 -21.33
N LEU A 80 2.94 -18.29 -20.77
CA LEU A 80 3.54 -17.40 -19.78
C LEU A 80 2.95 -17.59 -18.37
N SER A 81 2.18 -18.65 -18.15
CA SER A 81 1.55 -18.94 -16.84
C SER A 81 2.57 -19.09 -15.71
N ASP A 82 3.76 -19.58 -16.00
CA ASP A 82 4.84 -19.80 -15.04
C ASP A 82 5.85 -18.63 -14.95
N ALA A 83 5.53 -17.50 -15.59
CA ALA A 83 6.38 -16.31 -15.51
C ALA A 83 6.64 -15.89 -14.05
N ASP A 84 7.83 -15.35 -13.78
CA ASP A 84 8.16 -14.84 -12.46
C ASP A 84 7.29 -13.62 -12.06
N PRO A 85 7.22 -13.23 -10.79
CA PRO A 85 6.34 -12.16 -10.34
C PRO A 85 6.60 -10.80 -10.99
N TRP A 86 7.84 -10.49 -11.37
CA TRP A 86 8.18 -9.25 -12.07
C TRP A 86 7.66 -9.26 -13.51
N GLU A 87 7.89 -10.37 -14.23
CA GLU A 87 7.38 -10.54 -15.58
C GLU A 87 5.84 -10.55 -15.60
N ARG A 88 5.17 -11.21 -14.64
CA ARG A 88 3.71 -11.16 -14.53
C ARG A 88 3.18 -9.74 -14.33
N ALA A 89 3.87 -8.92 -13.51
CA ALA A 89 3.52 -7.52 -13.34
C ALA A 89 3.63 -6.75 -14.68
N TYR A 90 4.67 -7.04 -15.46
CA TYR A 90 4.84 -6.49 -16.79
C TYR A 90 3.72 -6.91 -17.76
N LEU A 91 3.39 -8.21 -17.83
CA LEU A 91 2.34 -8.73 -18.73
C LEU A 91 1.00 -8.05 -18.48
N GLN A 92 0.62 -7.87 -17.19
CA GLN A 92 -0.60 -7.15 -16.81
C GLN A 92 -0.55 -5.69 -17.28
N LEU A 93 0.58 -5.02 -17.07
CA LEU A 93 0.78 -3.63 -17.46
C LEU A 93 0.74 -3.48 -18.98
N ARG A 94 1.40 -4.39 -19.72
CA ARG A 94 1.40 -4.42 -21.20
C ARG A 94 -0.02 -4.53 -21.77
N LEU A 95 -0.85 -5.43 -21.21
CA LEU A 95 -2.25 -5.60 -21.62
C LEU A 95 -3.10 -4.36 -21.29
N ALA A 96 -2.89 -3.77 -20.11
CA ALA A 96 -3.60 -2.58 -19.70
C ALA A 96 -3.21 -1.32 -20.51
N ALA A 97 -2.02 -1.28 -21.09
CA ALA A 97 -1.53 -0.14 -21.88
C ALA A 97 -2.33 0.11 -23.17
N GLU A 98 -3.03 -0.90 -23.70
CA GLU A 98 -3.92 -0.77 -24.86
C GLU A 98 -5.33 -0.28 -24.47
N ARG A 99 -5.63 -0.17 -23.19
CA ARG A 99 -6.97 0.16 -22.67
C ARG A 99 -7.07 1.60 -22.19
N ASP A 100 -8.29 2.10 -22.15
CA ASP A 100 -8.62 3.38 -21.53
C ASP A 100 -8.88 3.17 -20.02
N ILE A 101 -7.79 3.08 -19.25
CA ILE A 101 -7.90 2.89 -17.81
C ILE A 101 -8.33 4.20 -17.14
N LYS A 102 -9.43 4.13 -16.40
CA LYS A 102 -10.06 5.23 -15.67
C LYS A 102 -9.83 5.13 -14.17
N VAL A 103 -9.62 3.93 -13.65
CA VAL A 103 -9.41 3.65 -12.22
C VAL A 103 -8.32 2.62 -12.00
N LEU A 104 -7.47 2.88 -11.03
CA LEU A 104 -6.46 1.96 -10.52
C LEU A 104 -6.85 1.47 -9.12
N ILE A 105 -6.86 0.17 -8.90
CA ILE A 105 -7.06 -0.42 -7.58
C ILE A 105 -5.74 -1.04 -7.13
N GLY A 106 -5.02 -0.34 -6.27
CA GLY A 106 -3.74 -0.81 -5.74
C GLY A 106 -3.86 -1.49 -4.38
N VAL A 107 -4.87 -1.18 -3.60
CA VAL A 107 -5.08 -1.56 -2.18
C VAL A 107 -3.80 -1.34 -1.36
N ASN A 108 -2.74 -2.12 -1.61
CA ASN A 108 -1.42 -1.89 -1.04
C ASN A 108 -0.78 -0.62 -1.67
N PRO A 109 -0.43 0.40 -0.88
CA PRO A 109 0.12 1.66 -1.38
C PRO A 109 1.41 1.50 -2.19
N ALA A 110 2.24 0.49 -1.89
CA ALA A 110 3.46 0.21 -2.65
C ALA A 110 3.18 -0.13 -4.13
N LEU A 111 2.01 -0.72 -4.46
CA LEU A 111 1.62 -0.96 -5.85
C LEU A 111 1.37 0.34 -6.61
N ILE A 112 0.71 1.30 -5.95
CA ILE A 112 0.49 2.63 -6.51
C ILE A 112 1.83 3.38 -6.59
N ALA A 113 2.64 3.37 -5.53
CA ALA A 113 3.94 4.06 -5.53
C ALA A 113 4.93 3.47 -6.56
N GLY A 114 4.92 2.16 -6.78
CA GLY A 114 5.83 1.47 -7.69
C GLY A 114 5.46 1.55 -9.17
N LEU A 115 4.18 1.79 -9.51
CA LEU A 115 3.72 1.76 -10.91
C LEU A 115 4.42 2.80 -11.81
N PRO A 116 4.62 4.07 -11.40
CA PRO A 116 5.38 5.01 -12.22
C PRO A 116 6.82 4.57 -12.49
N HIS A 117 7.48 3.97 -11.51
CA HIS A 117 8.82 3.41 -11.68
C HIS A 117 8.83 2.24 -12.68
N GLN A 118 7.85 1.34 -12.54
CA GLN A 118 7.68 0.22 -13.47
C GLN A 118 7.42 0.68 -14.91
N LEU A 119 6.59 1.69 -15.10
CA LEU A 119 6.34 2.29 -16.40
C LEU A 119 7.61 2.91 -17.01
N ALA A 120 8.34 3.71 -16.23
CA ALA A 120 9.58 4.33 -16.68
C ALA A 120 10.62 3.30 -17.13
N ALA A 121 10.69 2.15 -16.47
CA ALA A 121 11.63 1.08 -16.82
C ALA A 121 11.19 0.24 -18.02
N GLN A 122 9.90 0.10 -18.28
CA GLN A 122 9.37 -0.91 -19.21
C GLN A 122 8.65 -0.34 -20.45
N TRP A 123 8.44 0.96 -20.55
CA TRP A 123 7.68 1.55 -21.65
C TRP A 123 8.25 1.26 -23.04
N PRO A 124 9.59 1.19 -23.30
CA PRO A 124 10.08 0.86 -24.62
C PRO A 124 9.64 -0.53 -25.08
N ARG A 125 9.69 -1.50 -24.18
CA ARG A 125 9.20 -2.87 -24.43
C ARG A 125 7.69 -2.89 -24.67
N ILE A 126 6.92 -2.11 -23.88
CA ILE A 126 5.45 -1.98 -24.07
C ILE A 126 5.15 -1.47 -25.50
N VAL A 127 5.82 -0.42 -25.95
CA VAL A 127 5.65 0.15 -27.29
C VAL A 127 5.95 -0.88 -28.38
N GLU A 128 7.09 -1.56 -28.27
CA GLU A 128 7.49 -2.59 -29.24
C GLU A 128 6.46 -3.73 -29.33
N GLU A 129 6.01 -4.23 -28.18
CA GLU A 129 5.06 -5.34 -28.13
C GLU A 129 3.66 -4.95 -28.60
N ILE A 130 3.19 -3.71 -28.33
CA ILE A 130 1.92 -3.20 -28.86
C ILE A 130 2.00 -3.12 -30.39
N ALA A 131 3.09 -2.59 -30.94
CA ALA A 131 3.28 -2.48 -32.38
C ALA A 131 3.24 -3.84 -33.10
N ARG A 132 3.71 -4.90 -32.41
CA ARG A 132 3.77 -6.27 -32.95
C ARG A 132 2.57 -7.14 -32.58
N GLY A 133 1.71 -6.72 -31.67
CA GLY A 133 0.61 -7.53 -31.15
C GLY A 133 1.08 -8.69 -30.27
N THR A 134 2.24 -8.54 -29.59
CA THR A 134 2.79 -9.55 -28.68
C THR A 134 2.58 -9.17 -27.22
N VAL A 135 2.62 -10.18 -26.35
CA VAL A 135 2.61 -10.05 -24.89
C VAL A 135 3.69 -10.99 -24.36
N GLY A 136 4.73 -10.44 -23.74
CA GLY A 136 5.89 -11.23 -23.32
C GLY A 136 6.58 -11.93 -24.49
N GLY A 137 6.56 -11.33 -25.69
CA GLY A 137 7.10 -11.90 -26.91
C GLY A 137 6.18 -12.91 -27.63
N VAL A 138 5.06 -13.31 -27.01
CA VAL A 138 4.11 -14.28 -27.60
C VAL A 138 3.01 -13.53 -28.35
N PRO A 139 2.66 -13.89 -29.61
CA PRO A 139 1.51 -13.33 -30.33
C PRO A 139 0.22 -13.52 -29.54
N HIS A 140 -0.49 -12.43 -29.24
CA HIS A 140 -1.67 -12.50 -28.36
C HIS A 140 -2.74 -11.45 -28.67
N THR A 141 -2.36 -10.24 -29.05
CA THR A 141 -3.27 -9.15 -29.37
C THR A 141 -3.16 -8.80 -30.87
N THR A 142 -4.06 -7.99 -31.38
CA THR A 142 -3.92 -7.42 -32.71
C THR A 142 -2.82 -6.35 -32.70
N PRO A 143 -1.88 -6.33 -33.66
CA PRO A 143 -0.90 -5.27 -33.77
C PRO A 143 -1.56 -3.88 -33.84
N ASP A 144 -1.12 -2.94 -32.97
CA ASP A 144 -1.60 -1.56 -32.96
C ASP A 144 -0.43 -0.55 -33.05
N PRO A 145 0.14 -0.33 -34.24
CA PRO A 145 1.22 0.63 -34.41
C PRO A 145 0.82 2.07 -34.06
N ARG A 146 -0.47 2.43 -34.19
CA ARG A 146 -0.95 3.79 -33.85
C ARG A 146 -0.90 4.02 -32.36
N ARG A 147 -1.35 3.05 -31.58
CA ARG A 147 -1.26 3.13 -30.11
C ARG A 147 0.19 3.16 -29.64
N ALA A 148 1.03 2.31 -30.20
CA ALA A 148 2.47 2.29 -29.93
C ALA A 148 3.12 3.66 -30.18
N GLU A 149 2.86 4.28 -31.34
CA GLU A 149 3.37 5.60 -31.67
C GLU A 149 2.85 6.70 -30.74
N GLN A 150 1.57 6.65 -30.34
CA GLN A 150 1.01 7.59 -29.37
C GLN A 150 1.74 7.52 -28.01
N ILE A 151 2.03 6.31 -27.52
CA ILE A 151 2.73 6.11 -26.25
C ILE A 151 4.17 6.61 -26.38
N ALA A 152 4.90 6.21 -27.43
CA ALA A 152 6.27 6.61 -27.67
C ALA A 152 6.41 8.14 -27.74
N ARG A 153 5.55 8.80 -28.53
CA ARG A 153 5.56 10.26 -28.65
C ARG A 153 5.35 10.97 -27.31
N ARG A 154 4.45 10.47 -26.45
CA ARG A 154 4.26 11.04 -25.11
C ARG A 154 5.47 10.82 -24.21
N ALA A 155 6.07 9.62 -24.25
CA ALA A 155 7.29 9.35 -23.50
C ALA A 155 8.44 10.28 -23.92
N ASP A 156 8.58 10.55 -25.23
CA ASP A 156 9.59 11.46 -25.76
C ASP A 156 9.29 12.92 -25.39
N GLU A 157 8.03 13.36 -25.50
CA GLU A 157 7.60 14.72 -25.18
C GLU A 157 7.88 15.10 -23.71
N TYR A 158 7.62 14.18 -22.79
CA TYR A 158 7.76 14.42 -21.34
C TYR A 158 9.07 13.88 -20.74
N GLY A 159 9.88 13.17 -21.52
CA GLY A 159 11.11 12.51 -21.06
C GLY A 159 10.87 11.32 -20.12
N VAL A 160 9.60 11.00 -19.84
CA VAL A 160 9.17 9.91 -18.96
C VAL A 160 7.74 9.46 -19.32
N LEU A 161 7.45 8.17 -19.13
CA LEU A 161 6.09 7.67 -19.24
C LEU A 161 5.51 7.47 -17.83
N ASP A 162 4.73 8.45 -17.36
CA ASP A 162 3.95 8.32 -16.15
C ASP A 162 2.53 7.76 -16.42
N PRO A 163 1.81 7.25 -15.43
CA PRO A 163 0.43 6.78 -15.58
C PRO A 163 -0.49 7.78 -16.29
N TYR A 164 -0.34 9.08 -16.00
CA TYR A 164 -1.08 10.15 -16.67
C TYR A 164 -0.83 10.20 -18.18
N HIS A 165 0.41 9.96 -18.61
CA HIS A 165 0.76 9.97 -20.03
C HIS A 165 0.22 8.74 -20.76
N LEU A 166 0.16 7.60 -20.06
CA LEU A 166 -0.37 6.36 -20.60
C LEU A 166 -1.90 6.36 -20.64
N TRP A 167 -2.54 6.84 -19.59
CA TRP A 167 -4.00 6.84 -19.40
C TRP A 167 -4.54 8.26 -19.09
N PRO A 168 -4.75 9.09 -20.11
CA PRO A 168 -5.16 10.50 -19.91
C PRO A 168 -6.56 10.64 -19.28
N ASN A 169 -7.40 9.60 -19.35
CA ASN A 169 -8.72 9.56 -18.73
C ASN A 169 -8.72 8.95 -17.30
N LEU A 170 -7.54 8.74 -16.72
CA LEU A 170 -7.41 8.25 -15.36
C LEU A 170 -8.02 9.26 -14.38
N ARG A 171 -8.96 8.81 -13.52
CA ARG A 171 -9.74 9.66 -12.60
C ARG A 171 -9.54 9.31 -11.13
N ALA A 172 -9.17 8.06 -10.85
CA ALA A 172 -9.07 7.61 -9.46
C ALA A 172 -7.99 6.54 -9.27
N ALA A 173 -7.41 6.55 -8.08
CA ALA A 173 -6.63 5.44 -7.53
C ALA A 173 -7.18 5.06 -6.16
N VAL A 174 -7.19 3.77 -5.83
CA VAL A 174 -7.66 3.23 -4.55
C VAL A 174 -6.49 2.58 -3.84
N ALA A 175 -6.16 3.06 -2.65
CA ALA A 175 -5.06 2.52 -1.83
C ALA A 175 -5.31 2.74 -0.33
N TRP A 176 -4.62 1.97 0.52
CA TRP A 176 -4.52 2.31 1.93
C TRP A 176 -3.70 3.60 2.09
N ASN A 177 -4.35 4.69 2.43
CA ASN A 177 -3.73 5.98 2.66
C ASN A 177 -3.60 6.25 4.16
N SER A 178 -2.94 5.36 4.89
CA SER A 178 -2.81 5.42 6.35
C SER A 178 -1.39 5.04 6.80
N ALA A 179 -1.05 5.30 8.05
CA ALA A 179 0.27 5.12 8.61
C ALA A 179 1.36 5.78 7.71
N LEU A 180 2.48 5.11 7.45
CA LEU A 180 3.56 5.64 6.61
C LEU A 180 3.06 6.12 5.23
N ALA A 181 2.11 5.42 4.63
CA ALA A 181 1.60 5.76 3.30
C ALA A 181 0.94 7.14 3.24
N SER A 182 0.32 7.59 4.33
CA SER A 182 -0.30 8.92 4.39
C SER A 182 0.71 10.07 4.23
N LEU A 183 1.98 9.82 4.50
CA LEU A 183 3.04 10.82 4.40
C LEU A 183 3.59 10.99 2.98
N TYR A 184 3.47 9.99 2.10
CA TYR A 184 4.04 10.04 0.75
C TYR A 184 3.01 9.88 -0.40
N LEU A 185 1.91 9.15 -0.22
CA LEU A 185 0.92 8.91 -1.29
C LEU A 185 0.33 10.19 -1.90
N PRO A 186 0.06 11.25 -1.15
CA PRO A 186 -0.41 12.51 -1.72
C PRO A 186 0.52 13.04 -2.81
N ARG A 187 1.84 12.86 -2.66
CA ARG A 187 2.85 13.25 -3.65
C ARG A 187 2.94 12.29 -4.82
N VAL A 188 2.91 10.99 -4.55
CA VAL A 188 2.88 9.98 -5.61
C VAL A 188 1.70 10.21 -6.56
N ARG A 189 0.55 10.66 -6.04
CA ARG A 189 -0.63 11.01 -6.84
C ARG A 189 -0.33 12.00 -7.96
N GLU A 190 0.59 12.92 -7.79
CA GLU A 190 0.94 13.93 -8.81
C GLU A 190 1.40 13.31 -10.13
N ARG A 191 2.07 12.15 -10.07
CA ARG A 191 2.48 11.37 -11.25
C ARG A 191 1.32 10.68 -11.97
N TYR A 192 0.13 10.67 -11.37
CA TYR A 192 -1.10 10.12 -11.96
C TYR A 192 -1.96 11.17 -12.66
N GLY A 193 -1.65 12.45 -12.46
CA GLY A 193 -2.33 13.60 -13.06
C GLY A 193 -3.13 14.44 -12.05
N PRO A 194 -3.33 15.71 -12.34
CA PRO A 194 -3.92 16.68 -11.39
C PRO A 194 -5.38 16.38 -11.04
N GLY A 195 -6.11 15.70 -11.91
CA GLY A 195 -7.52 15.33 -11.70
C GLY A 195 -7.74 14.00 -10.99
N VAL A 196 -6.68 13.23 -10.70
CA VAL A 196 -6.82 11.91 -10.09
C VAL A 196 -7.13 12.02 -8.61
N ARG A 197 -8.24 11.42 -8.18
CA ARG A 197 -8.65 11.32 -6.78
C ARG A 197 -8.06 10.07 -6.15
N LEU A 198 -7.56 10.21 -4.93
CA LEU A 198 -7.13 9.07 -4.12
C LEU A 198 -8.26 8.67 -3.18
N PHE A 199 -8.81 7.48 -3.36
CA PHE A 199 -9.83 6.90 -2.50
C PHE A 199 -9.18 5.97 -1.48
N ALA A 200 -9.68 6.01 -0.25
CA ALA A 200 -9.29 5.05 0.76
C ALA A 200 -9.72 3.64 0.35
N ALA A 201 -8.79 2.69 0.41
CA ALA A 201 -9.13 1.28 0.32
C ALA A 201 -9.80 0.82 1.62
N PRO A 202 -10.65 -0.23 1.58
CA PRO A 202 -11.22 -0.81 2.79
C PRO A 202 -10.12 -1.29 3.73
N ILE A 203 -10.35 -1.17 5.04
CA ILE A 203 -9.46 -1.70 6.06
C ILE A 203 -9.85 -3.14 6.30
N GLY A 204 -8.91 -4.05 6.06
CA GLY A 204 -9.11 -5.49 6.28
C GLY A 204 -7.79 -6.20 6.44
N SER A 205 -7.83 -7.30 7.14
CA SER A 205 -6.72 -8.24 7.33
C SER A 205 -7.07 -9.61 6.76
N SER A 206 -6.11 -10.53 6.75
CA SER A 206 -6.38 -11.94 6.42
C SER A 206 -7.35 -12.58 7.39
N GLU A 207 -7.38 -12.08 8.61
CA GLU A 207 -8.19 -12.53 9.73
C GLU A 207 -9.65 -12.09 9.60
N GLY A 208 -9.91 -10.89 9.05
CA GLY A 208 -11.29 -10.43 8.89
C GLY A 208 -11.45 -9.07 8.22
N PRO A 209 -12.68 -8.76 7.75
CA PRO A 209 -13.07 -7.44 7.30
C PRO A 209 -13.19 -6.50 8.50
N VAL A 210 -12.68 -5.26 8.40
CA VAL A 210 -12.60 -4.33 9.53
C VAL A 210 -13.44 -3.07 9.31
N ALA A 211 -13.18 -2.30 8.28
CA ALA A 211 -13.89 -1.05 8.02
C ALA A 211 -14.04 -0.79 6.53
N VAL A 212 -15.13 -0.13 6.13
CA VAL A 212 -15.48 0.16 4.74
C VAL A 212 -15.68 1.65 4.56
N PRO A 213 -15.00 2.30 3.60
CA PRO A 213 -15.26 3.70 3.26
C PRO A 213 -16.73 3.92 2.85
N VAL A 214 -17.34 4.98 3.34
CA VAL A 214 -18.72 5.39 3.00
C VAL A 214 -18.77 6.80 2.43
N ASP A 215 -17.66 7.51 2.47
CA ASP A 215 -17.48 8.86 1.98
C ASP A 215 -16.04 9.03 1.42
N ASP A 216 -15.63 10.25 1.11
CA ASP A 216 -14.30 10.58 0.58
C ASP A 216 -13.28 10.91 1.67
N HIS A 217 -13.49 10.44 2.90
CA HIS A 217 -12.48 10.58 3.95
C HIS A 217 -11.16 9.91 3.51
N PRO A 218 -10.02 10.61 3.58
CA PRO A 218 -8.80 10.20 2.88
C PRO A 218 -8.19 8.91 3.43
N ASN A 219 -8.39 8.57 4.72
CA ASN A 219 -7.66 7.46 5.36
C ASN A 219 -8.42 6.75 6.49
N ALA A 220 -9.70 7.07 6.73
CA ALA A 220 -10.49 6.46 7.77
C ALA A 220 -11.85 5.98 7.25
N ALA A 221 -12.39 4.96 7.89
CA ALA A 221 -13.65 4.35 7.50
C ALA A 221 -14.44 3.86 8.74
N PRO A 222 -15.78 3.85 8.70
CA PRO A 222 -16.57 3.25 9.76
C PRO A 222 -16.39 1.73 9.81
N LEU A 223 -16.48 1.17 11.01
CA LEU A 223 -16.40 -0.27 11.25
C LEU A 223 -17.44 -1.03 10.43
N TYR A 224 -17.03 -2.14 9.83
CA TYR A 224 -17.91 -3.04 9.11
C TYR A 224 -18.51 -4.08 10.07
N LEU A 225 -19.46 -3.65 10.88
CA LEU A 225 -20.09 -4.46 11.93
C LEU A 225 -20.73 -5.76 11.46
N PRO A 226 -21.29 -5.88 10.22
CA PRO A 226 -21.85 -7.16 9.77
C PRO A 226 -20.83 -8.28 9.58
N GLY A 227 -19.53 -7.98 9.50
CA GLY A 227 -18.47 -8.94 9.19
C GLY A 227 -17.91 -9.67 10.39
N CYS A 228 -17.73 -8.94 11.50
CA CYS A 228 -17.05 -9.39 12.69
C CYS A 228 -17.70 -8.82 13.95
N TYR A 229 -17.51 -9.50 15.06
CA TYR A 229 -17.64 -8.91 16.39
C TYR A 229 -16.27 -8.34 16.79
N PHE A 230 -16.25 -7.07 17.16
CA PHE A 230 -15.05 -6.35 17.50
C PHE A 230 -14.96 -6.06 18.98
N GLU A 231 -13.76 -6.25 19.51
CA GLU A 231 -13.34 -5.83 20.85
C GLU A 231 -12.07 -4.97 20.67
N PHE A 232 -11.85 -4.06 21.63
CA PHE A 232 -10.77 -3.09 21.54
C PHE A 232 -10.08 -2.97 22.89
N ALA A 233 -8.75 -3.17 22.95
CA ALA A 233 -7.95 -2.90 24.12
C ALA A 233 -7.21 -1.55 23.96
N ASP A 234 -6.98 -0.84 25.06
CA ASP A 234 -6.24 0.42 25.04
C ASP A 234 -4.82 0.19 24.50
N ALA A 235 -4.41 0.98 23.49
CA ALA A 235 -3.10 0.85 22.90
C ALA A 235 -1.99 1.61 23.65
N ALA A 236 -2.28 2.17 24.81
CA ALA A 236 -1.26 2.69 25.72
C ALA A 236 -0.40 1.57 26.33
N GLU A 237 -0.95 0.35 26.43
CA GLU A 237 -0.27 -0.82 26.95
C GLU A 237 -0.17 -1.90 25.88
N PRO A 238 0.88 -2.74 25.89
CA PRO A 238 0.95 -3.90 25.01
C PRO A 238 -0.23 -4.85 25.24
N ILE A 239 -0.81 -5.36 24.15
CA ILE A 239 -1.94 -6.28 24.25
C ILE A 239 -1.51 -7.64 24.83
N ARG A 240 -2.29 -8.16 25.78
CA ARG A 240 -2.12 -9.45 26.44
C ARG A 240 -3.42 -10.25 26.39
N GLU A 241 -3.35 -11.52 26.71
CA GLU A 241 -4.52 -12.40 26.72
C GLU A 241 -5.62 -11.93 27.69
N ASP A 242 -5.22 -11.35 28.81
CA ASP A 242 -6.09 -10.84 29.87
C ASP A 242 -6.36 -9.32 29.78
N SER A 243 -5.89 -8.64 28.73
CA SER A 243 -6.14 -7.20 28.56
C SER A 243 -7.64 -6.91 28.56
N PRO A 244 -8.09 -5.92 29.36
CA PRO A 244 -9.47 -5.49 29.34
C PRO A 244 -9.84 -4.94 27.97
N THR A 245 -11.03 -5.28 27.51
CA THR A 245 -11.54 -4.83 26.21
C THR A 245 -12.85 -4.08 26.35
N VAL A 246 -13.08 -3.13 25.45
CA VAL A 246 -14.34 -2.41 25.27
C VAL A 246 -14.97 -2.78 23.92
N THR A 247 -16.26 -2.53 23.79
CA THR A 247 -16.99 -2.73 22.53
C THR A 247 -16.89 -1.52 21.61
N ALA A 248 -17.33 -1.65 20.36
CA ALA A 248 -17.37 -0.54 19.40
C ALA A 248 -18.19 0.66 19.90
N ALA A 249 -19.20 0.44 20.75
CA ALA A 249 -20.04 1.50 21.29
C ALA A 249 -19.35 2.37 22.36
N GLU A 250 -18.26 1.87 22.94
CA GLU A 250 -17.50 2.50 24.01
C GLU A 250 -16.21 3.18 23.52
N LEU A 251 -15.96 3.16 22.21
CA LEU A 251 -14.79 3.79 21.63
C LEU A 251 -14.87 5.31 21.68
N GLU A 252 -13.78 5.94 22.10
CA GLU A 252 -13.66 7.39 22.27
C GLU A 252 -12.85 8.00 21.10
N PRO A 253 -13.36 9.05 20.42
CA PRO A 253 -12.58 9.79 19.44
C PRO A 253 -11.26 10.32 20.01
N GLY A 254 -10.21 10.28 19.19
CA GLY A 254 -8.87 10.74 19.57
C GLY A 254 -8.02 9.70 20.27
N ARG A 255 -8.54 8.50 20.55
CA ARG A 255 -7.80 7.41 21.19
C ARG A 255 -7.39 6.32 20.22
N ASP A 256 -6.35 5.61 20.60
CA ASP A 256 -5.79 4.47 19.87
C ASP A 256 -6.11 3.16 20.60
N TYR A 257 -6.46 2.13 19.83
CA TYR A 257 -6.85 0.83 20.37
C TYR A 257 -6.23 -0.31 19.58
N HIS A 258 -5.86 -1.38 20.28
CA HIS A 258 -5.59 -2.67 19.67
C HIS A 258 -6.88 -3.30 19.17
N LEU A 259 -6.85 -3.87 17.98
CA LEU A 259 -8.00 -4.51 17.35
C LEU A 259 -8.03 -6.01 17.68
N VAL A 260 -9.13 -6.46 18.27
CA VAL A 260 -9.44 -7.87 18.52
C VAL A 260 -10.73 -8.21 17.78
N LEU A 261 -10.76 -9.31 17.04
CA LEU A 261 -11.94 -9.70 16.28
C LEU A 261 -12.33 -11.16 16.45
N SER A 262 -13.63 -11.37 16.32
CA SER A 262 -14.25 -12.72 16.28
C SER A 262 -15.19 -12.78 15.08
N HIS A 263 -15.24 -13.91 14.36
CA HIS A 263 -16.18 -14.09 13.27
C HIS A 263 -16.58 -15.56 13.07
N ILE A 264 -17.68 -15.77 12.31
CA ILE A 264 -18.27 -17.09 12.06
C ILE A 264 -17.35 -18.07 11.30
N GLY A 265 -16.21 -17.64 10.78
CA GLY A 265 -15.21 -18.47 10.14
C GLY A 265 -14.33 -19.26 11.11
N GLY A 266 -14.54 -19.11 12.40
CA GLY A 266 -13.85 -19.88 13.44
C GLY A 266 -12.75 -19.11 14.20
N LEU A 267 -12.51 -17.84 13.90
CA LEU A 267 -11.64 -17.00 14.73
C LEU A 267 -12.44 -16.49 15.93
N TYR A 268 -11.84 -16.64 17.09
CA TYR A 268 -12.42 -16.18 18.37
C TYR A 268 -11.37 -15.38 19.14
N ARG A 269 -11.70 -14.13 19.47
CA ARG A 269 -10.85 -13.16 20.18
C ARG A 269 -9.42 -13.10 19.62
N CYS A 270 -9.31 -12.99 18.28
CA CYS A 270 -8.03 -12.91 17.61
C CYS A 270 -7.50 -11.48 17.67
N ALA A 271 -6.40 -11.26 18.39
CA ALA A 271 -5.62 -10.04 18.31
C ALA A 271 -4.82 -10.04 17.02
N VAL A 272 -5.09 -9.08 16.14
CA VAL A 272 -4.46 -9.03 14.80
C VAL A 272 -3.16 -8.22 14.78
N ASN A 273 -2.73 -7.69 15.93
CA ASN A 273 -1.58 -6.79 16.11
C ASN A 273 -1.69 -5.47 15.34
N ASP A 274 -2.87 -5.12 14.89
CA ASP A 274 -3.14 -3.83 14.27
C ASP A 274 -3.63 -2.85 15.33
N VAL A 275 -3.13 -1.61 15.26
CA VAL A 275 -3.58 -0.50 16.08
C VAL A 275 -4.38 0.45 15.21
N VAL A 276 -5.54 0.85 15.73
CA VAL A 276 -6.46 1.76 15.06
C VAL A 276 -6.70 3.02 15.90
N HIS A 277 -6.81 4.16 15.23
CA HIS A 277 -7.18 5.44 15.80
C HIS A 277 -8.66 5.70 15.58
N VAL A 278 -9.40 6.09 16.60
CA VAL A 278 -10.79 6.51 16.46
C VAL A 278 -10.80 7.98 16.06
N VAL A 279 -11.22 8.26 14.82
CA VAL A 279 -11.24 9.62 14.26
C VAL A 279 -12.50 10.38 14.72
N ASP A 280 -13.65 9.79 14.47
CA ASP A 280 -14.98 10.32 14.78
C ASP A 280 -16.03 9.19 14.71
N HIS A 281 -17.29 9.55 14.52
CA HIS A 281 -18.40 8.61 14.32
C HIS A 281 -19.21 8.97 13.06
N VAL A 282 -19.62 7.95 12.32
CA VAL A 282 -20.64 8.05 11.27
C VAL A 282 -21.96 7.54 11.87
N GLY A 283 -22.83 8.45 12.25
CA GLY A 283 -23.99 8.12 13.09
C GLY A 283 -23.55 7.57 14.45
N ARG A 284 -23.80 6.27 14.69
CA ARG A 284 -23.38 5.58 15.93
C ARG A 284 -22.18 4.64 15.73
N THR A 285 -21.65 4.57 14.52
CA THR A 285 -20.54 3.67 14.16
C THR A 285 -19.21 4.42 14.22
N PRO A 286 -18.25 3.97 15.04
CA PRO A 286 -16.92 4.57 15.08
C PRO A 286 -16.25 4.52 13.69
N ARG A 287 -15.65 5.64 13.28
CA ARG A 287 -14.76 5.72 12.12
C ARG A 287 -13.33 5.57 12.61
N ILE A 288 -12.63 4.62 12.05
CA ILE A 288 -11.27 4.28 12.45
C ILE A 288 -10.28 4.46 11.30
N ALA A 289 -9.05 4.87 11.64
CA ALA A 289 -7.89 4.86 10.76
C ALA A 289 -6.88 3.83 11.28
N TYR A 290 -6.25 3.08 10.37
CA TYR A 290 -5.12 2.23 10.73
C TYR A 290 -3.89 3.10 11.02
N THR A 291 -3.20 2.87 12.14
CA THR A 291 -2.02 3.67 12.54
C THR A 291 -0.70 2.91 12.51
N GLY A 292 -0.74 1.60 12.39
CA GLY A 292 0.46 0.75 12.35
C GLY A 292 0.22 -0.58 13.06
N ARG A 293 1.28 -1.35 13.14
CA ARG A 293 1.31 -2.59 13.93
C ARG A 293 1.97 -2.34 15.26
N ASP A 294 1.59 -3.17 16.23
CA ASP A 294 2.26 -3.22 17.52
C ASP A 294 3.60 -3.99 17.40
N VAL A 295 4.50 -3.42 16.60
CA VAL A 295 5.86 -3.92 16.43
C VAL A 295 6.80 -2.98 17.14
N LEU A 296 7.53 -3.51 18.12
CA LEU A 296 8.51 -2.75 18.88
C LEU A 296 9.92 -2.92 18.32
N ARG A 297 10.70 -1.86 18.41
CA ARG A 297 12.15 -1.85 18.19
C ARG A 297 12.81 -1.18 19.38
N THR A 298 13.75 -1.84 20.00
CA THR A 298 14.37 -1.39 21.25
C THR A 298 15.81 -0.91 21.02
N ALA A 299 16.15 0.29 21.48
CA ALA A 299 17.51 0.81 21.58
C ALA A 299 17.64 1.65 22.84
N GLY A 300 18.76 1.55 23.54
CA GLY A 300 19.00 2.33 24.77
C GLY A 300 17.93 2.16 25.84
N GLY A 301 17.23 1.00 25.90
CA GLY A 301 16.14 0.73 26.81
C GLY A 301 14.79 1.39 26.45
N VAL A 302 14.67 1.95 25.25
CA VAL A 302 13.44 2.57 24.74
C VAL A 302 12.79 1.68 23.68
N ASP A 303 11.50 1.42 23.83
CA ASP A 303 10.69 0.73 22.85
C ASP A 303 10.04 1.72 21.89
N LEU A 304 10.35 1.60 20.61
CA LEU A 304 9.84 2.46 19.55
C LEU A 304 8.78 1.72 18.72
N THR A 305 7.59 2.26 18.64
CA THR A 305 6.49 1.74 17.82
C THR A 305 6.48 2.38 16.44
N GLU A 306 5.93 1.68 15.43
CA GLU A 306 5.71 2.22 14.08
C GLU A 306 4.89 3.52 14.13
N ARG A 307 3.85 3.55 14.96
CA ARG A 307 2.98 4.71 15.20
C ARG A 307 3.74 5.93 15.69
N ALA A 308 4.62 5.75 16.69
CA ALA A 308 5.42 6.84 17.24
C ALA A 308 6.35 7.45 16.17
N VAL A 309 6.99 6.60 15.35
CA VAL A 309 7.84 7.05 14.23
C VAL A 309 7.04 7.81 13.18
N VAL A 310 5.88 7.30 12.78
CA VAL A 310 5.02 7.96 11.76
C VAL A 310 4.57 9.34 12.26
N ARG A 311 4.16 9.45 13.53
CA ARG A 311 3.79 10.74 14.14
C ARG A 311 4.98 11.70 14.22
N ALA A 312 6.15 11.21 14.62
CA ALA A 312 7.37 12.03 14.68
C ALA A 312 7.77 12.52 13.28
N LEU A 313 7.71 11.66 12.26
CA LEU A 313 7.96 12.06 10.87
C LEU A 313 6.94 13.10 10.41
N ALA A 314 5.65 12.90 10.69
CA ALA A 314 4.60 13.87 10.32
C ALA A 314 4.87 15.27 10.90
N GLY A 315 5.21 15.35 12.20
CA GLY A 315 5.60 16.59 12.86
C GLY A 315 6.85 17.22 12.24
N THR A 316 7.88 16.41 11.99
CA THR A 316 9.12 16.87 11.36
C THR A 316 8.89 17.42 9.95
N LEU A 317 8.08 16.75 9.14
CA LEU A 317 7.73 17.20 7.78
C LEU A 317 6.92 18.52 7.84
N ALA A 318 6.00 18.66 8.79
CA ALA A 318 5.24 19.90 8.98
C ALA A 318 6.12 21.07 9.38
N ASP A 319 7.08 20.86 10.30
CA ASP A 319 7.97 21.92 10.80
C ASP A 319 9.04 22.32 9.77
N THR A 320 9.48 21.39 8.92
CA THR A 320 10.56 21.63 7.95
C THR A 320 10.09 22.00 6.55
N GLY A 321 8.83 21.69 6.21
CA GLY A 321 8.34 21.75 4.84
C GLY A 321 8.98 20.71 3.91
N ALA A 322 9.70 19.71 4.47
CA ALA A 322 10.25 18.60 3.69
C ALA A 322 9.13 17.69 3.15
N GLU A 323 9.41 17.05 2.04
CA GLU A 323 8.48 16.14 1.41
C GLU A 323 9.06 14.73 1.35
N LEU A 324 8.32 13.79 1.90
CA LEU A 324 8.74 12.41 2.01
C LEU A 324 8.41 11.63 0.74
N ARG A 325 9.40 10.90 0.23
CA ARG A 325 9.18 9.82 -0.75
C ARG A 325 8.95 8.49 -0.06
N ASN A 326 9.78 8.16 0.93
CA ASN A 326 9.62 7.00 1.81
C ASN A 326 10.60 7.10 2.99
N ALA A 327 10.37 6.28 4.04
CA ALA A 327 11.24 6.19 5.19
C ALA A 327 11.26 4.79 5.79
N THR A 328 12.36 4.44 6.44
CA THR A 328 12.45 3.25 7.30
C THR A 328 13.39 3.53 8.47
N VAL A 329 13.20 2.80 9.56
CA VAL A 329 14.00 2.93 10.78
C VAL A 329 14.60 1.59 11.16
N GLU A 330 15.87 1.61 11.52
CA GLU A 330 16.61 0.49 12.06
C GLU A 330 17.06 0.76 13.49
N THR A 331 17.26 -0.30 14.25
CA THR A 331 17.78 -0.24 15.61
C THR A 331 19.29 -0.40 15.60
N GLY A 332 20.01 0.60 16.12
CA GLY A 332 21.41 0.46 16.51
C GLY A 332 21.54 0.01 17.98
N THR A 333 22.76 -0.04 18.49
CA THR A 333 23.03 -0.46 19.87
C THR A 333 22.52 0.58 20.87
N ASP A 334 22.81 1.85 20.64
CA ASP A 334 22.55 2.99 21.53
C ASP A 334 21.68 4.06 20.88
N ARG A 335 21.18 3.84 19.67
CA ARG A 335 20.37 4.80 18.90
C ARG A 335 19.48 4.16 17.87
N PHE A 336 18.53 4.90 17.39
CA PHE A 336 17.77 4.59 16.19
C PHE A 336 18.41 5.25 14.97
N ARG A 337 18.30 4.63 13.82
CA ARG A 337 18.79 5.13 12.53
C ARG A 337 17.64 5.21 11.56
N ALA A 338 17.41 6.37 10.96
CA ALA A 338 16.33 6.61 10.02
C ALA A 338 16.89 6.84 8.60
N ALA A 339 16.53 5.98 7.66
CA ALA A 339 16.80 6.19 6.24
C ALA A 339 15.62 6.94 5.62
N ILE A 340 15.88 8.12 5.08
CA ILE A 340 14.88 9.05 4.56
C ILE A 340 15.14 9.29 3.06
N ALA A 341 14.16 8.95 2.22
CA ALA A 341 14.14 9.36 0.82
C ALA A 341 13.27 10.62 0.69
N SER A 342 13.89 11.72 0.23
CA SER A 342 13.16 12.95 -0.07
C SER A 342 12.40 12.84 -1.39
N ALA A 343 11.21 13.43 -1.48
CA ALA A 343 10.49 13.59 -2.73
C ALA A 343 11.03 14.76 -3.58
N LEU A 344 11.72 15.70 -2.94
CA LEU A 344 12.35 16.83 -3.60
C LEU A 344 13.84 16.58 -3.84
N PRO A 345 14.42 17.12 -4.92
CA PRO A 345 15.85 17.05 -5.16
C PRO A 345 16.61 17.90 -4.13
N GLY A 346 17.84 17.51 -3.82
CA GLY A 346 18.72 18.21 -2.90
C GLY A 346 18.75 17.62 -1.49
N PRO A 347 19.52 18.24 -0.58
CA PRO A 347 19.66 17.76 0.79
C PRO A 347 18.38 18.00 1.60
N LEU A 348 18.18 17.17 2.63
CA LEU A 348 17.14 17.42 3.64
C LEU A 348 17.37 18.81 4.29
N PRO A 349 16.28 19.50 4.69
CA PRO A 349 16.40 20.78 5.37
C PRO A 349 17.31 20.74 6.60
N ALA A 350 18.05 21.81 6.83
CA ALA A 350 18.90 21.93 8.00
C ALA A 350 18.08 21.73 9.29
N GLY A 351 18.60 20.95 10.23
CA GLY A 351 17.91 20.64 11.48
C GLY A 351 16.87 19.50 11.40
N PHE A 352 16.67 18.86 10.25
CA PHE A 352 15.72 17.75 10.11
C PHE A 352 15.95 16.66 11.17
N ALA A 353 17.20 16.20 11.36
CA ALA A 353 17.53 15.19 12.36
C ALA A 353 17.21 15.64 13.79
N THR A 354 17.51 16.90 14.12
CA THR A 354 17.21 17.48 15.44
C THR A 354 15.71 17.57 15.70
N LEU A 355 14.93 17.94 14.69
CA LEU A 355 13.47 17.99 14.81
C LEU A 355 12.88 16.60 14.90
N LEU A 356 13.39 15.63 14.15
CA LEU A 356 12.95 14.23 14.27
C LEU A 356 13.23 13.68 15.67
N ASP A 357 14.43 13.94 16.24
CA ASP A 357 14.78 13.54 17.61
C ASP A 357 13.84 14.19 18.65
N LYS A 358 13.50 15.46 18.48
CA LYS A 358 12.54 16.19 19.32
C LYS A 358 11.16 15.53 19.24
N HIS A 359 10.64 15.32 18.02
CA HIS A 359 9.32 14.73 17.84
C HIS A 359 9.24 13.26 18.31
N LEU A 360 10.32 12.48 18.19
CA LEU A 360 10.40 11.15 18.81
C LEU A 360 10.28 11.25 20.33
N GLY A 361 10.90 12.28 20.95
CA GLY A 361 10.74 12.56 22.38
C GLY A 361 9.34 12.98 22.81
N GLU A 362 8.49 13.40 21.87
CA GLU A 362 7.09 13.78 22.10
C GLU A 362 6.10 12.63 21.83
N THR A 363 6.49 11.66 20.99
CA THR A 363 5.59 10.61 20.50
C THR A 363 5.92 9.20 20.99
N ALA A 364 7.14 8.99 21.50
CA ALA A 364 7.59 7.70 22.02
C ALA A 364 7.85 7.77 23.52
N ASP A 365 7.19 6.88 24.25
CA ASP A 365 7.30 6.82 25.71
C ASP A 365 8.75 6.51 26.14
N GLY A 366 9.21 7.20 27.18
CA GLY A 366 10.57 7.01 27.70
C GLY A 366 11.69 7.54 26.83
N TYR A 367 11.46 7.92 25.56
CA TYR A 367 12.49 8.37 24.63
C TYR A 367 13.27 9.57 25.20
N ARG A 368 12.57 10.64 25.59
CA ARG A 368 13.17 11.85 26.15
C ARG A 368 13.96 11.56 27.43
N ALA A 369 13.37 10.77 28.32
CA ALA A 369 14.03 10.40 29.58
C ALA A 369 15.35 9.63 29.33
N ALA A 370 15.36 8.69 28.37
CA ALA A 370 16.56 7.95 27.99
C ALA A 370 17.62 8.87 27.33
N ARG A 371 17.18 9.86 26.51
CA ARG A 371 18.05 10.89 25.93
C ARG A 371 18.71 11.74 27.02
N ASP A 372 17.93 12.23 27.97
CA ASP A 372 18.42 13.08 29.09
C ASP A 372 19.36 12.30 30.03
N ALA A 373 19.12 11.01 30.21
CA ALA A 373 19.97 10.12 30.99
C ALA A 373 21.25 9.67 30.23
N GLY A 374 21.38 9.96 28.94
CA GLY A 374 22.51 9.52 28.12
C GLY A 374 22.49 8.03 27.75
N ALA A 375 21.41 7.32 28.04
CA ALA A 375 21.22 5.92 27.67
C ALA A 375 20.90 5.73 26.18
N LEU A 376 20.32 6.75 25.55
CA LEU A 376 20.00 6.77 24.13
C LEU A 376 20.71 7.96 23.45
N ALA A 377 21.46 7.72 22.39
CA ALA A 377 22.06 8.74 21.56
C ALA A 377 20.98 9.38 20.61
N PRO A 378 21.22 10.57 20.03
CA PRO A 378 20.31 11.18 19.06
C PRO A 378 20.04 10.22 17.90
N VAL A 379 18.82 10.32 17.32
CA VAL A 379 18.50 9.59 16.10
C VAL A 379 19.47 10.00 14.98
N GLU A 380 20.05 9.02 14.30
CA GLU A 380 20.88 9.24 13.12
C GLU A 380 19.98 9.25 11.88
N VAL A 381 20.04 10.33 11.10
CA VAL A 381 19.27 10.45 9.86
C VAL A 381 20.20 10.29 8.67
N LEU A 382 19.92 9.30 7.84
CA LEU A 382 20.61 9.00 6.60
C LEU A 382 19.71 9.40 5.44
N GLN A 383 20.10 10.39 4.66
CA GLN A 383 19.40 10.69 3.42
C GLN A 383 19.80 9.69 2.36
N VAL A 384 18.83 8.96 1.81
CA VAL A 384 19.04 7.97 0.74
C VAL A 384 18.49 8.49 -0.58
N HIS A 385 18.95 7.89 -1.68
CA HIS A 385 18.46 8.25 -3.02
C HIS A 385 16.94 8.07 -3.11
N GLN A 386 16.27 8.96 -3.83
CA GLN A 386 14.79 8.94 -3.98
C GLN A 386 14.22 7.61 -4.47
N ASP A 387 14.99 6.82 -5.22
CA ASP A 387 14.57 5.52 -5.78
C ASP A 387 15.04 4.32 -4.94
N ALA A 388 15.68 4.53 -3.78
CA ALA A 388 16.22 3.44 -2.97
C ALA A 388 15.13 2.42 -2.57
N PHE A 389 13.95 2.92 -2.18
CA PHE A 389 12.82 2.07 -1.82
C PHE A 389 12.16 1.38 -3.02
N GLN A 390 12.17 2.00 -4.21
CA GLN A 390 11.69 1.35 -5.44
C GLN A 390 12.62 0.23 -5.87
N ARG A 391 13.94 0.42 -5.74
CA ARG A 391 14.91 -0.65 -6.00
C ARG A 391 14.76 -1.81 -5.03
N GLU A 392 14.52 -1.54 -3.74
CA GLU A 392 14.23 -2.59 -2.75
C GLU A 392 12.92 -3.33 -3.08
N TRP A 393 11.87 -2.60 -3.46
CA TRP A 393 10.60 -3.16 -3.90
C TRP A 393 10.78 -4.05 -5.14
N GLU A 394 11.51 -3.58 -6.15
CA GLU A 394 11.83 -4.37 -7.35
C GLU A 394 12.66 -5.60 -7.01
N HIS A 395 13.69 -5.45 -6.16
CA HIS A 395 14.50 -6.56 -5.69
C HIS A 395 13.65 -7.64 -5.01
N ALA A 396 12.76 -7.26 -4.12
CA ALA A 396 11.87 -8.20 -3.43
C ALA A 396 10.98 -8.98 -4.41
N ILE A 397 10.44 -8.32 -5.44
CA ILE A 397 9.62 -8.97 -6.46
C ILE A 397 10.47 -9.91 -7.32
N ARG A 398 11.65 -9.48 -7.78
CA ARG A 398 12.58 -10.32 -8.56
C ARG A 398 13.06 -11.53 -7.77
N SER A 399 13.17 -11.41 -6.44
CA SER A 399 13.47 -12.51 -5.53
C SER A 399 12.28 -13.47 -5.28
N GLY A 400 11.18 -13.33 -6.02
CA GLY A 400 10.05 -14.24 -5.96
C GLY A 400 8.92 -13.81 -5.00
N GLN A 401 9.03 -12.66 -4.32
CA GLN A 401 7.92 -12.17 -3.51
C GLN A 401 6.79 -11.66 -4.42
N ARG A 402 5.55 -12.03 -4.10
CA ARG A 402 4.40 -11.46 -4.79
C ARG A 402 4.35 -9.95 -4.54
N ARG A 403 4.16 -9.15 -5.58
CA ARG A 403 4.07 -7.69 -5.47
C ARG A 403 3.01 -7.23 -4.46
N THR A 404 1.92 -7.98 -4.30
CA THR A 404 0.86 -7.69 -3.32
C THR A 404 1.29 -7.86 -1.87
N ARG A 405 2.40 -8.56 -1.61
CA ARG A 405 2.99 -8.78 -0.28
C ARG A 405 4.14 -7.83 0.05
N VAL A 406 4.73 -7.21 -0.96
CA VAL A 406 5.78 -6.20 -0.75
C VAL A 406 5.10 -4.91 -0.30
N LYS A 407 5.39 -4.47 0.92
CA LYS A 407 4.78 -3.29 1.56
C LYS A 407 5.87 -2.34 2.04
N ASP A 408 5.62 -1.06 1.94
CA ASP A 408 6.42 -0.06 2.63
C ASP A 408 6.25 -0.22 4.14
N ARG A 409 7.36 -0.21 4.87
CA ARG A 409 7.37 -0.44 6.32
C ARG A 409 8.35 0.47 7.02
N ILE A 410 7.94 0.98 8.15
CA ILE A 410 8.84 1.70 9.06
C ILE A 410 9.95 0.76 9.55
N PHE A 411 9.62 -0.46 9.91
CA PHE A 411 10.59 -1.46 10.33
C PHE A 411 10.67 -2.58 9.29
N GLN A 412 11.81 -2.67 8.60
CA GLN A 412 12.01 -3.69 7.57
C GLN A 412 12.09 -5.09 8.22
N PRO A 413 11.39 -6.08 7.67
CA PRO A 413 11.40 -7.43 8.21
C PRO A 413 12.64 -8.22 7.78
N ALA A 414 13.23 -7.93 6.61
CA ALA A 414 14.39 -8.62 6.09
C ALA A 414 15.68 -7.93 6.56
N PRO A 415 16.63 -8.67 7.15
CA PRO A 415 17.86 -8.08 7.71
C PRO A 415 18.68 -7.26 6.70
N ASP A 416 18.71 -7.71 5.42
CA ASP A 416 19.52 -7.08 4.38
C ASP A 416 18.85 -5.89 3.70
N SER A 417 17.55 -5.63 3.95
CA SER A 417 16.83 -4.51 3.33
C SER A 417 17.44 -3.16 3.69
N TRP A 418 17.82 -2.98 4.95
CA TRP A 418 18.50 -1.77 5.40
C TRP A 418 19.78 -1.51 4.60
N ALA A 419 20.64 -2.53 4.49
CA ALA A 419 21.91 -2.40 3.78
C ALA A 419 21.70 -2.04 2.30
N ARG A 420 20.67 -2.60 1.64
CA ARG A 420 20.37 -2.28 0.24
C ARG A 420 19.78 -0.87 0.08
N ILE A 421 18.89 -0.44 0.99
CA ILE A 421 18.30 0.91 0.97
C ILE A 421 19.37 1.97 1.19
N THR A 422 20.37 1.72 2.07
CA THR A 422 21.43 2.66 2.42
C THR A 422 22.72 2.50 1.60
N ALA A 423 22.76 1.61 0.61
CA ALA A 423 23.96 1.31 -0.17
C ALA A 423 24.54 2.53 -0.91
N ASP A 424 23.68 3.43 -1.41
CA ASP A 424 24.11 4.58 -2.22
C ASP A 424 24.73 5.73 -1.39
N GLU A 425 24.53 5.77 -0.08
CA GLU A 425 25.16 6.77 0.79
C GLU A 425 26.67 6.59 0.84
N ARG A 426 27.16 5.36 0.71
CA ARG A 426 28.60 5.02 0.70
C ARG A 426 29.33 5.48 -0.57
N ALA A 427 28.58 5.83 -1.62
CA ALA A 427 29.14 6.27 -2.90
C ALA A 427 29.37 7.79 -2.99
N HIS A 428 28.86 8.58 -2.02
CA HIS A 428 28.95 10.04 -2.00
C HIS A 428 29.67 10.60 -0.77
N ALA A 429 30.19 9.76 0.13
CA ALA A 429 31.06 10.08 1.24
C ALA A 429 32.54 9.79 0.87
#